data_944be7519d058ae031ac4d99e8d3c192
#
_entry.id   944be7519d058ae031ac4d99e8d3c192
#
_cell.length_a   1.000
_cell.length_b   1.000
_cell.length_c   1.000
_cell.angle_alpha   90.00
_cell.angle_beta   90.00
_cell.angle_gamma   90.00
#
_symmetry.space_group_name_H-M   'P 1'
#
loop_
_entity.id
_entity.type
_entity.pdbx_description
1 polymer ?
#
loop_
_entity_poly.entity_id
_entity_poly.type
_entity_poly.pdbx_seq_one_letter_code
_entity_poly.pdbx_strand_id
1 'polypeptide(L)'
;MQFETVCLENDLIPNLGIAVKVSNQQVAIFYMPNTKERVFALSNWDPISKANVLSRGILGDIQGRLVVSSPIHKHHFDLKTGQCLEEEISVPSYSVKIENGKISLAVETLYEQTA
;
A
#
# COMPACT_ATOMS: atom_id res chain seq x y z
N MET A 1 -3.72 -0.06 -19.55
CA MET A 1 -2.98 0.06 -18.28
C MET A 1 -1.84 -0.95 -18.29
N GLN A 2 -0.64 -0.48 -18.06
CA GLN A 2 0.54 -1.35 -18.01
C GLN A 2 0.90 -1.65 -16.57
N PHE A 3 1.30 -2.90 -16.34
CA PHE A 3 1.75 -3.33 -15.03
C PHE A 3 3.24 -3.62 -15.08
N GLU A 4 3.95 -3.18 -14.06
CA GLU A 4 5.38 -3.41 -13.91
C GLU A 4 5.62 -4.29 -12.69
N THR A 5 6.40 -5.36 -12.84
CA THR A 5 6.74 -6.23 -11.72
C THR A 5 7.68 -5.47 -10.77
N VAL A 6 7.32 -5.40 -9.50
CA VAL A 6 8.10 -4.66 -8.49
C VAL A 6 8.73 -5.56 -7.44
N CYS A 7 8.19 -6.76 -7.25
CA CYS A 7 8.78 -7.76 -6.35
C CYS A 7 8.14 -9.10 -6.62
N LEU A 8 8.62 -10.14 -5.95
CA LEU A 8 8.05 -11.48 -6.04
C LEU A 8 7.15 -11.73 -4.85
N GLU A 9 6.16 -12.60 -5.04
CA GLU A 9 5.27 -12.97 -3.93
C GLU A 9 6.07 -13.54 -2.77
N ASN A 10 7.14 -14.28 -3.04
CA ASN A 10 8.00 -14.85 -2.00
C ASN A 10 8.77 -13.81 -1.20
N ASP A 11 8.82 -12.56 -1.67
CA ASP A 11 9.43 -11.47 -0.91
C ASP A 11 8.49 -10.92 0.16
N LEU A 12 7.22 -11.31 0.11
CA LEU A 12 6.20 -10.77 1.00
C LEU A 12 6.02 -11.69 2.21
N ILE A 13 5.69 -11.07 3.35
CA ILE A 13 5.39 -11.80 4.59
C ILE A 13 3.93 -11.57 4.92
N PRO A 14 3.14 -12.63 5.20
CA PRO A 14 1.72 -12.46 5.49
C PRO A 14 1.46 -11.45 6.60
N ASN A 15 0.49 -10.57 6.36
CA ASN A 15 0.01 -9.55 7.29
C ASN A 15 1.05 -8.49 7.64
N LEU A 16 2.00 -8.26 6.73
CA LEU A 16 3.00 -7.21 6.87
C LEU A 16 3.12 -6.42 5.57
N GLY A 17 3.76 -5.27 5.66
CA GLY A 17 4.06 -4.42 4.52
C GLY A 17 5.55 -4.40 4.22
N ILE A 18 5.87 -4.12 2.97
CA ILE A 18 7.24 -3.80 2.55
C ILE A 18 7.18 -2.52 1.71
N ALA A 19 8.30 -1.83 1.60
CA ALA A 19 8.42 -0.66 0.74
C ALA A 19 9.21 -1.04 -0.50
N VAL A 20 8.69 -0.63 -1.68
CA VAL A 20 9.41 -0.75 -2.93
C VAL A 20 9.56 0.64 -3.53
N LYS A 21 10.64 0.88 -4.26
CA LYS A 21 10.87 2.17 -4.89
C LYS A 21 10.60 2.05 -6.39
N VAL A 22 9.66 2.87 -6.88
CA VAL A 22 9.27 2.86 -8.29
C VAL A 22 9.17 4.31 -8.73
N SER A 23 9.88 4.70 -9.80
CA SER A 23 9.85 6.06 -10.36
C SER A 23 10.09 7.13 -9.30
N ASN A 24 11.08 6.93 -8.44
CA ASN A 24 11.46 7.84 -7.35
C ASN A 24 10.40 7.99 -6.26
N GLN A 25 9.39 7.13 -6.25
CA GLN A 25 8.39 7.08 -5.20
C GLN A 25 8.56 5.82 -4.40
N GLN A 26 8.24 5.89 -3.11
CA GLN A 26 8.15 4.68 -2.29
C GLN A 26 6.69 4.24 -2.22
N VAL A 27 6.46 2.99 -2.56
CA VAL A 27 5.13 2.38 -2.52
C VAL A 27 5.15 1.29 -1.46
N ALA A 28 4.16 1.31 -0.58
CA ALA A 28 4.00 0.27 0.43
C ALA A 28 3.14 -0.85 -0.15
N ILE A 29 3.65 -2.08 -0.12
CA ILE A 29 2.94 -3.27 -0.55
C ILE A 29 2.55 -4.06 0.69
N PHE A 30 1.25 -4.30 0.86
CA PHE A 30 0.72 -5.01 2.02
C PHE A 30 0.18 -6.36 1.57
N TYR A 31 0.58 -7.44 2.24
CA TYR A 31 0.23 -8.79 1.85
C TYR A 31 -0.72 -9.40 2.90
N MET A 32 -1.97 -9.61 2.50
CA MET A 32 -2.98 -10.24 3.35
C MET A 32 -3.58 -11.43 2.59
N PRO A 33 -2.88 -12.58 2.57
CA PRO A 33 -3.25 -13.70 1.68
C PRO A 33 -4.62 -14.32 1.97
N ASN A 34 -5.18 -14.07 3.16
CA ASN A 34 -6.49 -14.60 3.52
C ASN A 34 -7.64 -13.68 3.13
N THR A 35 -7.35 -12.58 2.43
CA THR A 35 -8.38 -11.68 1.92
C THR A 35 -8.61 -11.94 0.44
N LYS A 36 -9.74 -11.41 -0.09
CA LYS A 36 -10.08 -11.59 -1.49
C LYS A 36 -9.01 -10.98 -2.41
N GLU A 37 -8.57 -9.79 -2.09
CA GLU A 37 -7.58 -9.07 -2.91
C GLU A 37 -6.17 -9.60 -2.75
N ARG A 38 -5.85 -10.14 -1.58
CA ARG A 38 -4.58 -10.71 -1.20
C ARG A 38 -3.43 -9.71 -1.08
N VAL A 39 -3.42 -8.65 -1.89
CA VAL A 39 -2.34 -7.67 -1.90
C VAL A 39 -2.92 -6.27 -2.12
N PHE A 40 -2.30 -5.28 -1.49
CA PHE A 40 -2.72 -3.87 -1.57
C PHE A 40 -1.48 -3.00 -1.74
N ALA A 41 -1.64 -1.85 -2.39
CA ALA A 41 -0.54 -0.91 -2.60
C ALA A 41 -1.00 0.51 -2.32
N LEU A 42 -0.29 1.18 -1.42
CA LEU A 42 -0.50 2.59 -1.10
C LEU A 42 0.83 3.32 -1.20
N SER A 43 0.77 4.65 -1.34
CA SER A 43 1.97 5.45 -1.13
C SER A 43 2.54 5.14 0.26
N ASN A 44 3.85 5.01 0.36
CA ASN A 44 4.50 4.79 1.66
C ASN A 44 4.56 6.08 2.49
N TRP A 45 4.27 7.21 1.86
CA TRP A 45 4.32 8.52 2.51
C TRP A 45 3.08 8.73 3.37
N ASP A 46 3.29 8.91 4.68
CA ASP A 46 2.25 9.29 5.63
C ASP A 46 2.18 10.81 5.66
N PRO A 47 1.11 11.43 5.14
CA PRO A 47 1.05 12.89 5.07
C PRO A 47 0.86 13.56 6.43
N ILE A 48 0.44 12.82 7.44
CA ILE A 48 0.25 13.36 8.79
C ILE A 48 1.59 13.43 9.52
N SER A 49 2.37 12.35 9.49
CA SER A 49 3.68 12.33 10.12
C SER A 49 4.80 12.84 9.21
N LYS A 50 4.51 13.01 7.91
CA LYS A 50 5.45 13.51 6.89
C LYS A 50 6.70 12.63 6.80
N ALA A 51 6.48 11.34 6.65
CA ALA A 51 7.54 10.35 6.57
C ALA A 51 7.10 9.14 5.76
N ASN A 52 8.05 8.45 5.15
CA ASN A 52 7.80 7.23 4.39
C ASN A 52 7.77 6.03 5.34
N VAL A 53 6.65 5.84 6.02
CA VAL A 53 6.56 4.86 7.12
C VAL A 53 5.35 3.92 7.05
N LEU A 54 4.43 4.10 6.10
CA LEU A 54 3.19 3.29 6.11
C LEU A 54 3.47 1.79 5.98
N SER A 55 4.52 1.40 5.26
CA SER A 55 4.88 -0.02 5.14
C SER A 55 5.24 -0.66 6.48
N ARG A 56 5.58 0.14 7.47
CA ARG A 56 5.92 -0.33 8.82
C ARG A 56 4.73 -0.33 9.77
N GLY A 57 3.56 0.04 9.28
CA GLY A 57 2.35 0.10 10.08
C GLY A 57 1.78 -1.27 10.37
N ILE A 58 0.80 -1.29 11.26
CA ILE A 58 0.14 -2.52 11.68
C ILE A 58 -1.14 -2.69 10.87
N LEU A 59 -1.30 -3.86 10.24
CA LEU A 59 -2.49 -4.18 9.48
C LEU A 59 -3.60 -4.64 10.41
N GLY A 60 -4.83 -4.29 10.06
CA GLY A 60 -5.98 -4.68 10.87
C GLY A 60 -7.28 -4.55 10.11
N ASP A 61 -8.38 -4.77 10.83
CA ASP A 61 -9.74 -4.71 10.31
C ASP A 61 -10.56 -3.87 11.28
N ILE A 62 -11.15 -2.79 10.78
CA ILE A 62 -12.04 -1.95 11.58
C ILE A 62 -13.41 -2.02 10.94
N GLN A 63 -14.31 -2.77 11.55
CA GLN A 63 -15.70 -2.94 11.11
C GLN A 63 -15.79 -3.34 9.63
N GLY A 64 -14.95 -4.30 9.23
CA GLY A 64 -14.93 -4.82 7.87
C GLY A 64 -14.06 -4.07 6.91
N ARG A 65 -13.45 -2.95 7.32
CA ARG A 65 -12.50 -2.21 6.50
C ARG A 65 -11.08 -2.64 6.83
N LEU A 66 -10.36 -3.09 5.82
CA LEU A 66 -8.95 -3.46 5.99
C LEU A 66 -8.12 -2.18 6.01
N VAL A 67 -7.29 -2.04 7.03
CA VAL A 67 -6.56 -0.79 7.27
C VAL A 67 -5.12 -1.07 7.64
N VAL A 68 -4.28 -0.03 7.47
CA VAL A 68 -2.96 0.03 8.07
C VAL A 68 -2.94 1.20 9.07
N SER A 69 -2.41 0.93 10.27
CA SER A 69 -2.24 1.95 11.29
C SER A 69 -0.83 2.52 11.19
N SER A 70 -0.72 3.85 10.97
CA SER A 70 0.58 4.50 10.90
C SER A 70 1.37 4.29 12.19
N PRO A 71 2.66 3.98 12.13
CA PRO A 71 3.44 3.73 13.35
C PRO A 71 3.69 4.98 14.20
N ILE A 72 3.58 6.17 13.61
CA ILE A 72 3.93 7.41 14.31
C ILE A 72 2.72 8.01 15.03
N HIS A 73 1.66 8.36 14.28
CA HIS A 73 0.49 9.01 14.88
C HIS A 73 -0.73 8.08 15.00
N LYS A 74 -0.58 6.82 14.63
CA LYS A 74 -1.62 5.79 14.78
C LYS A 74 -2.90 6.04 13.99
N HIS A 75 -2.87 6.93 13.00
CA HIS A 75 -4.01 7.10 12.10
C HIS A 75 -4.16 5.85 11.23
N HIS A 76 -5.40 5.56 10.86
CA HIS A 76 -5.73 4.37 10.05
C HIS A 76 -6.04 4.78 8.63
N PHE A 77 -5.42 4.09 7.67
CA PHE A 77 -5.66 4.30 6.24
C PHE A 77 -6.26 3.05 5.63
N ASP A 78 -7.36 3.23 4.88
CA ASP A 78 -8.02 2.13 4.18
C ASP A 78 -7.08 1.57 3.11
N LEU A 79 -6.87 0.26 3.11
CA LEU A 79 -5.93 -0.37 2.18
C LEU A 79 -6.42 -0.35 0.74
N LYS A 80 -7.74 -0.28 0.52
CA LYS A 80 -8.31 -0.27 -0.83
C LYS A 80 -8.33 1.12 -1.44
N THR A 81 -8.59 2.14 -0.63
CA THR A 81 -8.83 3.49 -1.13
C THR A 81 -7.76 4.49 -0.75
N GLY A 82 -6.99 4.21 0.31
CA GLY A 82 -6.01 5.14 0.85
C GLY A 82 -6.62 6.20 1.76
N GLN A 83 -7.93 6.15 2.00
CA GLN A 83 -8.59 7.17 2.82
C GLN A 83 -8.27 6.99 4.29
N CYS A 84 -7.93 8.09 4.97
CA CYS A 84 -7.77 8.10 6.42
C CYS A 84 -9.14 8.01 7.08
N LEU A 85 -9.26 7.19 8.12
CA LEU A 85 -10.52 7.03 8.82
C LEU A 85 -10.82 8.17 9.79
N GLU A 86 -9.80 8.84 10.30
CA GLU A 86 -9.94 9.87 11.34
C GLU A 86 -9.89 11.30 10.79
N GLU A 87 -9.26 11.51 9.63
CA GLU A 87 -9.06 12.83 9.04
C GLU A 87 -9.55 12.85 7.61
N GLU A 88 -9.89 14.03 7.11
CA GLU A 88 -10.29 14.19 5.71
C GLU A 88 -9.06 14.29 4.82
N ILE A 89 -8.28 13.22 4.80
CA ILE A 89 -7.05 13.14 4.03
C ILE A 89 -6.93 11.73 3.48
N SER A 90 -6.25 11.56 2.37
CA SER A 90 -6.02 10.24 1.79
C SER A 90 -4.62 10.17 1.22
N VAL A 91 -4.13 8.95 1.06
CA VAL A 91 -2.88 8.69 0.35
C VAL A 91 -3.21 8.02 -0.97
N PRO A 92 -2.38 8.20 -2.00
CA PRO A 92 -2.59 7.50 -3.27
C PRO A 92 -2.63 5.98 -3.07
N SER A 93 -3.60 5.34 -3.73
CA SER A 93 -3.67 3.88 -3.81
C SER A 93 -3.39 3.48 -5.25
N TYR A 94 -2.78 2.32 -5.43
CA TYR A 94 -2.36 1.86 -6.75
C TYR A 94 -2.97 0.52 -7.06
N SER A 95 -3.31 0.30 -8.33
CA SER A 95 -3.74 -1.01 -8.80
C SER A 95 -2.57 -1.97 -8.71
N VAL A 96 -2.79 -3.11 -8.06
CA VAL A 96 -1.75 -4.10 -7.83
C VAL A 96 -2.33 -5.48 -8.10
N LYS A 97 -1.51 -6.39 -8.62
CA LYS A 97 -1.95 -7.77 -8.86
C LYS A 97 -0.83 -8.75 -8.58
N ILE A 98 -1.25 -9.98 -8.27
CA ILE A 98 -0.34 -11.13 -8.15
C ILE A 98 -0.59 -12.01 -9.37
N GLU A 99 0.46 -12.32 -10.13
CA GLU A 99 0.35 -13.14 -11.30
C GLU A 99 1.63 -13.95 -11.48
N ASN A 100 1.52 -15.26 -11.53
CA ASN A 100 2.66 -16.16 -11.70
C ASN A 100 3.76 -15.93 -10.65
N GLY A 101 3.36 -15.66 -9.40
CA GLY A 101 4.30 -15.42 -8.30
C GLY A 101 4.95 -14.05 -8.33
N LYS A 102 4.46 -13.14 -9.17
CA LYS A 102 5.02 -11.78 -9.31
C LYS A 102 4.00 -10.75 -8.86
N ILE A 103 4.49 -9.72 -8.16
CA ILE A 103 3.67 -8.59 -7.75
C ILE A 103 3.91 -7.44 -8.73
N SER A 104 2.83 -6.95 -9.34
CA SER A 104 2.92 -5.91 -10.36
C SER A 104 2.03 -4.73 -10.01
N LEU A 105 2.52 -3.52 -10.28
CA LEU A 105 1.79 -2.27 -10.08
C LEU A 105 1.48 -1.61 -11.41
N ALA A 106 0.35 -0.88 -11.46
CA ALA A 106 -0.03 -0.11 -12.63
C ALA A 106 0.85 1.14 -12.72
N VAL A 107 1.76 1.16 -13.68
CA VAL A 107 2.77 2.22 -13.77
C VAL A 107 2.20 3.57 -14.21
N GLU A 108 1.12 3.60 -14.98
CA GLU A 108 0.50 4.88 -15.36
C GLU A 108 0.07 5.68 -14.14
N THR A 109 -0.53 5.01 -13.15
CA THR A 109 -0.95 5.67 -11.92
C THR A 109 0.25 6.28 -11.19
N LEU A 110 1.39 5.54 -11.15
CA LEU A 110 2.60 6.03 -10.50
C LEU A 110 3.15 7.27 -11.21
N TYR A 111 3.21 7.26 -12.54
CA TYR A 111 3.72 8.40 -13.30
C TYR A 111 2.82 9.62 -13.14
N GLU A 112 1.52 9.44 -13.09
CA GLU A 112 0.59 10.53 -12.82
C GLU A 112 0.84 11.16 -11.46
N GLN A 113 1.17 10.34 -10.45
CA GLN A 113 1.47 10.83 -9.11
C GLN A 113 2.78 11.60 -9.04
N THR A 114 3.73 11.32 -9.92
CA THR A 114 5.03 12.00 -9.92
C THR A 114 5.03 13.31 -10.72
N ALA A 115 4.03 13.52 -11.55
CA ALA A 115 3.95 14.73 -12.39
C ALA A 115 3.52 16.01 -11.60
#